data_6a59c8fa8ce2df3f273cb23052ffa9bf
#
_entry.id   6a59c8fa8ce2df3f273cb23052ffa9bf
#
_cell.length_a   1.000
_cell.length_b   1.000
_cell.length_c   1.000
_cell.angle_alpha   90.00
_cell.angle_beta   90.00
_cell.angle_gamma   90.00
#
_symmetry.space_group_name_H-M   'P 1'
#
loop_
_entity.id
_entity.type
_entity.pdbx_description
1 polymer ?
#
loop_
_entity_poly.entity_id
_entity_poly.type
_entity_poly.pdbx_seq_one_letter_code
_entity_poly.pdbx_strand_id
1 'polypeptide(L)'
;MAAVTTARLPLFPLNAVLFPGLVLPLNVFEERYRAMMRELLEIDEDAPRRFVVVAIRDGRETAPTATGMPDTAATAPPAERAPADGFGPDPIQTFHRVGCVADAAKIRERADGSYEVLATGTTRVRLLSVDASGPFLTAEVEDLPENPGADEDDTPTDEAGALAEGVLRAFRSYQKRLAGASERSLTTGADLPDDPSVVSYLVAAAAVLDVPTKQRLLQAPDTATRLREELALLRKETAVIRHLPSLPAADLTRDPTHPN
;
A
#
# COMPACT_ATOMS: atom_id res chain seq x y z
N MET A 1 -4.33 21.91 21.13
CA MET A 1 -4.36 20.45 21.08
C MET A 1 -5.50 20.07 20.14
N ALA A 2 -5.19 19.53 18.98
CA ALA A 2 -6.22 18.99 18.08
C ALA A 2 -6.88 17.81 18.76
N ALA A 3 -8.21 17.73 18.70
CA ALA A 3 -8.95 16.59 19.24
C ALA A 3 -8.55 15.34 18.45
N VAL A 4 -7.99 14.35 19.11
CA VAL A 4 -7.70 13.05 18.51
C VAL A 4 -9.03 12.38 18.19
N THR A 5 -9.27 12.17 16.91
CA THR A 5 -10.49 11.51 16.45
C THR A 5 -10.24 10.00 16.41
N THR A 6 -10.97 9.25 17.24
CA THR A 6 -10.96 7.80 17.18
C THR A 6 -12.19 7.30 16.41
N ALA A 7 -12.00 6.25 15.62
CA ALA A 7 -13.07 5.61 14.88
C ALA A 7 -12.93 4.08 14.93
N ARG A 8 -14.07 3.37 14.87
CA ARG A 8 -14.08 1.91 14.67
C ARG A 8 -14.41 1.62 13.22
N LEU A 9 -13.52 0.94 12.53
CA LEU A 9 -13.63 0.65 11.10
C LEU A 9 -13.33 -0.84 10.82
N PRO A 10 -13.91 -1.40 9.75
CA PRO A 10 -13.50 -2.70 9.21
C PRO A 10 -12.00 -2.73 8.93
N LEU A 11 -11.32 -3.85 9.19
CA LEU A 11 -9.89 -4.02 9.00
C LEU A 11 -9.58 -5.01 7.89
N PHE A 12 -8.79 -4.57 6.92
CA PHE A 12 -8.37 -5.36 5.76
C PHE A 12 -6.84 -5.53 5.78
N PRO A 13 -6.31 -6.63 6.30
CA PRO A 13 -4.88 -6.93 6.28
C PRO A 13 -4.42 -7.32 4.88
N LEU A 14 -3.26 -6.79 4.45
CA LEU A 14 -2.63 -7.09 3.17
C LEU A 14 -1.13 -7.33 3.33
N ASN A 15 -0.53 -8.06 2.42
CA ASN A 15 0.92 -8.13 2.27
C ASN A 15 1.44 -6.97 1.39
N ALA A 16 0.89 -5.78 1.58
CA ALA A 16 1.22 -4.56 0.86
C ALA A 16 0.91 -3.34 1.72
N VAL A 17 1.53 -2.22 1.39
CA VAL A 17 1.31 -0.92 2.06
C VAL A 17 0.48 -0.04 1.15
N LEU A 18 -0.65 0.46 1.67
CA LEU A 18 -1.45 1.49 1.03
C LEU A 18 -1.01 2.87 1.53
N PHE A 19 -0.76 3.79 0.60
CA PHE A 19 -0.48 5.19 0.91
C PHE A 19 -1.69 6.08 0.61
N PRO A 20 -1.85 7.22 1.31
CA PRO A 20 -2.85 8.23 0.98
C PRO A 20 -2.74 8.68 -0.49
N GLY A 21 -3.89 8.96 -1.12
CA GLY A 21 -3.99 9.34 -2.54
C GLY A 21 -3.86 8.19 -3.54
N LEU A 22 -3.49 6.99 -3.11
CA LEU A 22 -3.28 5.85 -4.01
C LEU A 22 -4.53 5.01 -4.20
N VAL A 23 -4.71 4.56 -5.43
CA VAL A 23 -5.81 3.66 -5.80
C VAL A 23 -5.42 2.22 -5.50
N LEU A 24 -6.33 1.49 -4.86
CA LEU A 24 -6.20 0.09 -4.48
C LEU A 24 -7.30 -0.74 -5.16
N PRO A 25 -7.01 -1.46 -6.24
CA PRO A 25 -7.91 -2.44 -6.79
C PRO A 25 -7.82 -3.75 -5.99
N LEU A 26 -8.96 -4.28 -5.56
CA LEU A 26 -9.05 -5.54 -4.81
C LEU A 26 -10.00 -6.51 -5.50
N ASN A 27 -9.64 -7.80 -5.45
CA ASN A 27 -10.55 -8.92 -5.73
C ASN A 27 -10.81 -9.66 -4.40
N VAL A 28 -12.04 -9.60 -3.94
CA VAL A 28 -12.44 -10.11 -2.63
C VAL A 28 -13.24 -11.39 -2.80
N PHE A 29 -12.66 -12.52 -2.39
CA PHE A 29 -13.25 -13.87 -2.53
C PHE A 29 -13.38 -14.61 -1.20
N GLU A 30 -12.58 -14.27 -0.17
CA GLU A 30 -12.69 -14.88 1.15
C GLU A 30 -13.98 -14.44 1.86
N GLU A 31 -14.68 -15.38 2.53
CA GLU A 31 -16.00 -15.12 3.12
C GLU A 31 -15.97 -14.00 4.16
N ARG A 32 -14.93 -13.93 5.01
CA ARG A 32 -14.77 -12.84 6.00
C ARG A 32 -14.73 -11.46 5.34
N TYR A 33 -14.05 -11.32 4.20
CA TYR A 33 -13.97 -10.03 3.49
C TYR A 33 -15.19 -9.79 2.59
N ARG A 34 -15.84 -10.85 2.11
CA ARG A 34 -17.15 -10.73 1.44
C ARG A 34 -18.23 -10.24 2.41
N ALA A 35 -18.22 -10.73 3.67
CA ALA A 35 -19.08 -10.20 4.73
C ALA A 35 -18.85 -8.71 4.97
N MET A 36 -17.58 -8.28 5.00
CA MET A 36 -17.23 -6.87 5.11
C MET A 36 -17.77 -6.05 3.93
N MET A 37 -17.64 -6.55 2.68
CA MET A 37 -18.16 -5.82 1.52
C MET A 37 -19.69 -5.69 1.56
N ARG A 38 -20.40 -6.71 2.03
CA ARG A 38 -21.86 -6.66 2.21
C ARG A 38 -22.25 -5.56 3.21
N GLU A 39 -21.57 -5.47 4.35
CA GLU A 39 -21.83 -4.43 5.34
C GLU A 39 -21.51 -3.03 4.78
N LEU A 40 -20.42 -2.87 4.03
CA LEU A 40 -20.10 -1.60 3.37
C LEU A 40 -21.16 -1.20 2.31
N LEU A 41 -21.80 -2.18 1.67
CA LEU A 41 -22.86 -1.91 0.69
C LEU A 41 -24.18 -1.49 1.35
N GLU A 42 -24.40 -1.78 2.65
CA GLU A 42 -25.55 -1.29 3.42
C GLU A 42 -25.47 0.21 3.76
N ILE A 43 -24.26 0.78 3.64
CA ILE A 43 -24.04 2.23 3.82
C ILE A 43 -24.57 2.95 2.58
N ASP A 44 -25.28 4.07 2.80
CA ASP A 44 -25.81 4.91 1.72
C ASP A 44 -24.75 5.26 0.68
N GLU A 45 -25.15 5.34 -0.60
CA GLU A 45 -24.21 5.61 -1.71
C GLU A 45 -23.49 6.96 -1.57
N ASP A 46 -24.15 7.94 -0.97
CA ASP A 46 -23.59 9.28 -0.73
C ASP A 46 -22.68 9.35 0.51
N ALA A 47 -22.64 8.30 1.33
CA ALA A 47 -21.78 8.23 2.51
C ALA A 47 -20.48 7.47 2.21
N PRO A 48 -19.33 7.88 2.81
CA PRO A 48 -18.05 7.24 2.55
C PRO A 48 -18.02 5.80 3.11
N ARG A 49 -17.70 4.84 2.26
CA ARG A 49 -17.57 3.41 2.58
C ARG A 49 -16.13 3.11 2.98
N ARG A 50 -15.81 3.32 4.25
CA ARG A 50 -14.44 3.31 4.75
C ARG A 50 -14.08 1.99 5.42
N PHE A 51 -12.83 1.57 5.18
CA PHE A 51 -12.18 0.48 5.90
C PHE A 51 -10.69 0.80 6.06
N VAL A 52 -10.00 0.10 6.94
CA VAL A 52 -8.56 0.30 7.19
C VAL A 52 -7.76 -0.78 6.50
N VAL A 53 -6.75 -0.39 5.76
CA VAL A 53 -5.74 -1.29 5.19
C VAL A 53 -4.49 -1.24 6.06
N VAL A 54 -4.01 -2.42 6.47
CA VAL A 54 -2.76 -2.57 7.23
C VAL A 54 -1.86 -3.63 6.61
N ALA A 55 -0.56 -3.42 6.70
CA ALA A 55 0.40 -4.43 6.26
C ALA A 55 0.62 -5.49 7.36
N ILE A 56 0.72 -6.76 6.92
CA ILE A 56 1.08 -7.90 7.76
C ILE A 56 2.60 -7.89 7.95
N ARG A 57 3.09 -8.10 9.19
CA ARG A 57 4.52 -8.01 9.51
C ARG A 57 5.36 -9.13 8.91
N ASP A 58 4.88 -10.36 8.98
CA ASP A 58 5.69 -11.54 8.64
C ASP A 58 5.41 -12.11 7.24
N GLY A 59 4.50 -11.52 6.48
CA GLY A 59 4.18 -11.88 5.09
C GLY A 59 3.75 -13.34 4.87
N ARG A 60 3.38 -14.06 5.92
CA ARG A 60 3.07 -15.50 5.88
C ARG A 60 1.62 -15.82 5.52
N GLU A 61 0.78 -14.82 5.41
CA GLU A 61 -0.59 -15.06 5.00
C GLU A 61 -0.73 -14.97 3.49
N THR A 62 -1.49 -15.89 2.91
CA THR A 62 -2.02 -15.78 1.57
C THR A 62 -3.07 -14.67 1.53
N ALA A 63 -2.62 -13.41 1.63
CA ALA A 63 -3.46 -12.28 1.31
C ALA A 63 -3.87 -12.39 -0.16
N PRO A 64 -5.11 -12.03 -0.53
CA PRO A 64 -5.52 -12.00 -1.91
C PRO A 64 -4.55 -11.13 -2.70
N THR A 65 -3.90 -11.71 -3.68
CA THR A 65 -2.91 -11.04 -4.51
C THR A 65 -3.61 -9.93 -5.28
N ALA A 66 -3.39 -8.70 -4.87
CA ALA A 66 -3.71 -7.55 -5.70
C ALA A 66 -2.72 -7.57 -6.86
N THR A 67 -3.17 -7.98 -8.01
CA THR A 67 -2.57 -7.92 -9.34
C THR A 67 -2.34 -9.28 -10.01
N GLY A 68 -3.31 -9.70 -10.81
CA GLY A 68 -3.11 -10.30 -12.15
C GLY A 68 -2.26 -11.54 -12.34
N MET A 69 -1.90 -12.31 -11.30
CA MET A 69 -1.32 -13.63 -11.49
C MET A 69 -2.40 -14.71 -11.29
N PRO A 70 -2.54 -15.66 -12.24
CA PRO A 70 -3.45 -16.77 -12.08
C PRO A 70 -2.94 -17.68 -10.94
N ASP A 71 -3.67 -17.73 -9.84
CA ASP A 71 -3.41 -18.64 -8.74
C ASP A 71 -3.84 -20.05 -9.15
N THR A 72 -2.86 -20.93 -9.35
CA THR A 72 -3.08 -22.33 -9.74
C THR A 72 -3.41 -23.24 -8.54
N ALA A 73 -3.72 -22.68 -7.37
CA ALA A 73 -3.89 -23.45 -6.12
C ALA A 73 -5.31 -23.42 -5.53
N ALA A 74 -6.35 -23.02 -6.27
CA ALA A 74 -7.71 -22.97 -5.75
C ALA A 74 -8.56 -24.16 -6.21
N THR A 75 -8.38 -25.32 -5.59
CA THR A 75 -9.28 -26.49 -5.83
C THR A 75 -9.95 -26.99 -4.54
N ALA A 76 -9.99 -26.24 -3.46
CA ALA A 76 -10.80 -26.56 -2.30
C ALA A 76 -11.82 -25.43 -2.06
N PRO A 77 -13.12 -25.76 -1.76
CA PRO A 77 -14.06 -24.74 -1.35
C PRO A 77 -13.50 -24.02 -0.12
N PRO A 78 -13.64 -22.68 -0.02
CA PRO A 78 -13.14 -21.94 1.12
C PRO A 78 -13.87 -22.46 2.37
N ALA A 79 -13.13 -23.15 3.24
CA ALA A 79 -13.63 -23.42 4.58
C ALA A 79 -13.95 -22.05 5.21
N GLU A 80 -15.09 -21.98 5.92
CA GLU A 80 -15.46 -20.80 6.69
C GLU A 80 -14.35 -20.52 7.71
N ARG A 81 -13.43 -19.61 7.36
CA ARG A 81 -12.35 -19.21 8.25
C ARG A 81 -12.90 -18.19 9.25
N ALA A 82 -12.58 -18.39 10.52
CA ALA A 82 -12.86 -17.36 11.51
C ALA A 82 -12.13 -16.06 11.17
N PRO A 83 -12.63 -14.88 11.59
CA PRO A 83 -12.04 -13.58 11.25
C PRO A 83 -10.56 -13.46 11.58
N ALA A 84 -10.11 -14.08 12.68
CA ALA A 84 -8.73 -14.06 13.16
C ALA A 84 -7.87 -15.22 12.65
N ASP A 85 -8.43 -16.14 11.87
CA ASP A 85 -7.67 -17.29 11.37
C ASP A 85 -6.49 -16.83 10.52
N GLY A 86 -5.32 -17.35 10.85
CA GLY A 86 -4.06 -16.97 10.23
C GLY A 86 -3.31 -15.83 10.94
N PHE A 87 -3.94 -15.11 11.90
CA PHE A 87 -3.33 -13.95 12.59
C PHE A 87 -2.94 -14.23 14.05
N GLY A 88 -3.10 -15.49 14.50
CA GLY A 88 -2.76 -15.90 15.86
C GLY A 88 -3.74 -15.41 16.94
N PRO A 89 -3.43 -15.66 18.23
CA PRO A 89 -4.33 -15.38 19.33
C PRO A 89 -4.50 -13.88 19.62
N ASP A 90 -3.54 -13.05 19.21
CA ASP A 90 -3.58 -11.59 19.32
C ASP A 90 -3.28 -10.97 17.95
N PRO A 91 -4.29 -10.79 17.09
CA PRO A 91 -4.11 -10.35 15.71
C PRO A 91 -3.37 -9.02 15.55
N ILE A 92 -3.51 -8.10 16.51
CA ILE A 92 -2.86 -6.79 16.44
C ILE A 92 -1.33 -6.87 16.46
N GLN A 93 -0.75 -7.94 17.01
CA GLN A 93 0.71 -8.16 16.99
C GLN A 93 1.23 -8.58 15.62
N THR A 94 0.35 -9.18 14.81
CA THR A 94 0.68 -9.62 13.44
C THR A 94 0.68 -8.46 12.46
N PHE A 95 0.03 -7.35 12.80
CA PHE A 95 -0.09 -6.18 11.92
C PHE A 95 0.89 -5.07 12.27
N HIS A 96 1.27 -4.29 11.28
CA HIS A 96 1.90 -3.00 11.52
C HIS A 96 0.90 -2.05 12.16
N ARG A 97 1.37 -1.22 13.11
CA ARG A 97 0.50 -0.32 13.90
C ARG A 97 -0.01 0.89 13.12
N VAL A 98 0.62 1.23 12.02
CA VAL A 98 0.18 2.33 11.15
C VAL A 98 -0.33 1.73 9.85
N GLY A 99 -1.54 2.13 9.49
CA GLY A 99 -2.22 1.78 8.25
C GLY A 99 -2.75 3.01 7.54
N CYS A 100 -3.57 2.77 6.54
CA CYS A 100 -4.24 3.80 5.76
C CYS A 100 -5.73 3.50 5.70
N VAL A 101 -6.58 4.50 5.92
CA VAL A 101 -8.00 4.40 5.63
C VAL A 101 -8.18 4.38 4.13
N ALA A 102 -8.97 3.45 3.65
CA ALA A 102 -9.39 3.35 2.26
C ALA A 102 -10.86 3.69 2.14
N ASP A 103 -11.22 4.48 1.15
CA ASP A 103 -12.61 4.76 0.77
C ASP A 103 -12.95 3.94 -0.48
N ALA A 104 -13.93 3.04 -0.37
CA ALA A 104 -14.37 2.19 -1.48
C ALA A 104 -15.25 2.98 -2.43
N ALA A 105 -14.65 3.57 -3.44
CA ALA A 105 -15.36 4.35 -4.47
C ALA A 105 -16.29 3.47 -5.32
N LYS A 106 -15.97 2.19 -5.49
CA LYS A 106 -16.77 1.24 -6.25
C LYS A 106 -16.65 -0.16 -5.68
N ILE A 107 -17.78 -0.77 -5.40
CA ILE A 107 -17.90 -2.19 -5.03
C ILE A 107 -18.83 -2.86 -6.03
N ARG A 108 -18.36 -3.90 -6.73
CA ARG A 108 -19.14 -4.67 -7.70
C ARG A 108 -19.13 -6.14 -7.31
N GLU A 109 -20.31 -6.72 -7.13
CA GLU A 109 -20.45 -8.15 -6.97
C GLU A 109 -20.38 -8.85 -8.34
N ARG A 110 -19.67 -9.98 -8.38
CA ARG A 110 -19.54 -10.88 -9.53
C ARG A 110 -20.51 -12.05 -9.43
N ALA A 111 -20.74 -12.74 -10.54
CA ALA A 111 -21.64 -13.89 -10.60
C ALA A 111 -21.22 -15.06 -9.71
N ASP A 112 -19.93 -15.17 -9.36
CA ASP A 112 -19.37 -16.18 -8.44
C ASP A 112 -19.47 -15.76 -6.97
N GLY A 113 -20.08 -14.60 -6.68
CA GLY A 113 -20.23 -14.04 -5.35
C GLY A 113 -18.96 -13.36 -4.79
N SER A 114 -17.89 -13.25 -5.58
CA SER A 114 -16.73 -12.42 -5.24
C SER A 114 -17.02 -10.94 -5.51
N TYR A 115 -16.18 -10.04 -4.96
CA TYR A 115 -16.31 -8.60 -5.18
C TYR A 115 -15.07 -8.02 -5.85
N GLU A 116 -15.29 -7.18 -6.86
CA GLU A 116 -14.30 -6.22 -7.36
C GLU A 116 -14.48 -4.91 -6.62
N VAL A 117 -13.42 -4.45 -5.98
CA VAL A 117 -13.42 -3.19 -5.21
C VAL A 117 -12.37 -2.26 -5.78
N LEU A 118 -12.76 -1.02 -6.01
CA LEU A 118 -11.84 0.07 -6.30
C LEU A 118 -11.88 1.03 -5.12
N ALA A 119 -10.82 1.07 -4.34
CA ALA A 119 -10.70 1.94 -3.19
C ALA A 119 -9.57 2.95 -3.37
N THR A 120 -9.62 4.06 -2.63
CA THR A 120 -8.56 5.08 -2.61
C THR A 120 -8.13 5.30 -1.18
N GLY A 121 -6.82 5.25 -0.92
CA GLY A 121 -6.24 5.63 0.37
C GLY A 121 -6.52 7.09 0.68
N THR A 122 -6.91 7.41 1.91
CA THR A 122 -7.26 8.77 2.33
C THR A 122 -6.32 9.30 3.42
N THR A 123 -6.39 8.74 4.61
CA THR A 123 -5.64 9.21 5.79
C THR A 123 -4.84 8.10 6.43
N ARG A 124 -3.71 8.45 7.01
CA ARG A 124 -2.95 7.53 7.84
C ARG A 124 -3.63 7.37 9.20
N VAL A 125 -3.62 6.15 9.72
CA VAL A 125 -4.20 5.86 11.03
C VAL A 125 -3.27 4.98 11.85
N ARG A 126 -3.37 5.09 13.19
CA ARG A 126 -2.75 4.18 14.14
C ARG A 126 -3.79 3.21 14.69
N LEU A 127 -3.49 1.92 14.64
CA LEU A 127 -4.31 0.89 15.28
C LEU A 127 -4.13 0.93 16.79
N LEU A 128 -5.24 1.07 17.50
CA LEU A 128 -5.31 1.03 18.96
C LEU A 128 -5.66 -0.39 19.44
N SER A 129 -6.70 -0.98 18.85
CA SER A 129 -7.15 -2.34 19.15
C SER A 129 -7.67 -3.04 17.89
N VAL A 130 -7.75 -4.37 17.93
CA VAL A 130 -8.38 -5.21 16.91
C VAL A 130 -9.39 -6.12 17.58
N ASP A 131 -10.58 -6.19 17.02
CA ASP A 131 -11.68 -7.04 17.48
C ASP A 131 -12.02 -8.06 16.38
N ALA A 132 -12.09 -9.33 16.79
CA ALA A 132 -12.40 -10.48 15.93
C ALA A 132 -13.74 -11.15 16.33
N SER A 133 -14.57 -10.52 17.12
CA SER A 133 -15.83 -11.08 17.61
C SER A 133 -16.95 -11.10 16.55
N GLY A 134 -16.83 -10.29 15.50
CA GLY A 134 -17.77 -10.19 14.40
C GLY A 134 -17.46 -11.14 13.24
N PRO A 135 -18.12 -11.00 12.09
CA PRO A 135 -17.90 -11.82 10.90
C PRO A 135 -16.57 -11.51 10.18
N PHE A 136 -15.95 -10.37 10.46
CA PHE A 136 -14.65 -9.91 9.98
C PHE A 136 -13.93 -9.11 11.06
N LEU A 137 -12.65 -8.81 10.85
CA LEU A 137 -11.87 -7.98 11.78
C LEU A 137 -12.34 -6.53 11.73
N THR A 138 -12.47 -5.92 12.90
CA THR A 138 -12.63 -4.47 13.06
C THR A 138 -11.48 -3.91 13.89
N ALA A 139 -11.13 -2.65 13.67
CA ALA A 139 -10.10 -1.98 14.45
C ALA A 139 -10.62 -0.66 15.02
N GLU A 140 -10.22 -0.35 16.25
CA GLU A 140 -10.26 0.99 16.76
C GLU A 140 -8.99 1.72 16.33
N VAL A 141 -9.14 2.87 15.69
CA VAL A 141 -8.04 3.60 15.08
C VAL A 141 -8.06 5.06 15.50
N GLU A 142 -6.88 5.65 15.51
CA GLU A 142 -6.61 7.07 15.74
C GLU A 142 -6.07 7.70 14.46
N ASP A 143 -6.63 8.84 14.06
CA ASP A 143 -6.13 9.56 12.90
C ASP A 143 -4.70 10.07 13.14
N LEU A 144 -3.83 9.87 12.15
CA LEU A 144 -2.48 10.42 12.09
C LEU A 144 -2.46 11.54 11.05
N PRO A 145 -2.67 12.80 11.46
CA PRO A 145 -2.66 13.92 10.52
C PRO A 145 -1.30 14.04 9.84
N GLU A 146 -1.32 14.52 8.60
CA GLU A 146 -0.08 14.84 7.89
C GLU A 146 0.52 16.11 8.51
N ASN A 147 1.79 16.00 8.86
CA ASN A 147 2.57 17.13 9.35
C ASN A 147 3.60 17.49 8.27
N PRO A 148 3.66 18.74 7.80
CA PRO A 148 4.66 19.17 6.83
C PRO A 148 6.09 19.12 7.36
N GLY A 149 6.30 19.08 8.68
CA GLY A 149 7.63 18.95 9.30
C GLY A 149 8.28 20.28 9.57
N ALA A 150 7.56 21.20 10.19
CA ALA A 150 8.12 22.49 10.63
C ALA A 150 8.10 22.64 12.15
N ASP A 151 9.13 23.24 12.68
CA ASP A 151 9.10 23.93 13.97
C ASP A 151 8.23 25.20 13.83
N GLU A 152 7.51 25.57 14.90
CA GLU A 152 6.46 26.61 14.91
C GLU A 152 6.88 28.01 14.42
N ASP A 153 8.17 28.23 14.14
CA ASP A 153 8.75 29.55 13.77
C ASP A 153 9.37 29.61 12.35
N ASP A 154 9.42 28.52 11.59
CA ASP A 154 9.99 28.52 10.25
C ASP A 154 8.92 28.29 9.18
N THR A 155 8.98 29.03 8.08
CA THR A 155 8.03 28.89 6.99
C THR A 155 8.14 27.48 6.40
N PRO A 156 7.16 26.58 6.67
CA PRO A 156 7.26 25.13 6.44
C PRO A 156 7.45 24.71 4.98
N THR A 157 7.22 25.64 4.10
CA THR A 157 7.05 25.41 2.67
C THR A 157 8.37 25.20 1.93
N ASP A 158 9.46 25.78 2.39
CA ASP A 158 10.71 25.84 1.61
C ASP A 158 11.51 24.52 1.69
N GLU A 159 11.65 23.92 2.87
CA GLU A 159 12.44 22.68 3.02
C GLU A 159 11.75 21.48 2.39
N ALA A 160 10.46 21.27 2.66
CA ALA A 160 9.69 20.15 2.10
C ALA A 160 9.59 20.26 0.58
N GLY A 161 9.40 21.48 0.03
CA GLY A 161 9.41 21.74 -1.40
C GLY A 161 10.75 21.39 -2.05
N ALA A 162 11.86 21.87 -1.47
CA ALA A 162 13.20 21.58 -1.98
C ALA A 162 13.54 20.08 -1.92
N LEU A 163 13.10 19.39 -0.86
CA LEU A 163 13.24 17.93 -0.73
C LEU A 163 12.41 17.20 -1.78
N ALA A 164 11.16 17.61 -2.01
CA ALA A 164 10.28 17.00 -3.02
C ALA A 164 10.89 17.11 -4.43
N GLU A 165 11.41 18.27 -4.80
CA GLU A 165 12.15 18.42 -6.05
C GLU A 165 13.38 17.50 -6.13
N GLY A 166 14.13 17.39 -5.03
CA GLY A 166 15.28 16.49 -4.93
C GLY A 166 14.88 15.02 -5.13
N VAL A 167 13.81 14.59 -4.49
CA VAL A 167 13.22 13.25 -4.60
C VAL A 167 12.75 13.00 -6.04
N LEU A 168 12.04 13.93 -6.66
CA LEU A 168 11.58 13.79 -8.05
C LEU A 168 12.73 13.63 -9.04
N ARG A 169 13.80 14.41 -8.88
CA ARG A 169 15.01 14.26 -9.71
C ARG A 169 15.67 12.89 -9.51
N ALA A 170 15.78 12.45 -8.27
CA ALA A 170 16.34 11.13 -7.95
C ALA A 170 15.46 9.99 -8.49
N PHE A 171 14.14 10.12 -8.36
CA PHE A 171 13.18 9.13 -8.84
C PHE A 171 13.20 9.00 -10.37
N ARG A 172 13.25 10.11 -11.11
CA ARG A 172 13.44 10.08 -12.58
C ARG A 172 14.74 9.36 -12.97
N SER A 173 15.83 9.60 -12.25
CA SER A 173 17.11 8.91 -12.49
C SER A 173 17.00 7.41 -12.21
N TYR A 174 16.34 7.03 -11.11
CA TYR A 174 16.06 5.66 -10.73
C TYR A 174 15.21 4.94 -11.79
N GLN A 175 14.08 5.54 -12.22
CA GLN A 175 13.21 5.00 -13.26
C GLN A 175 13.96 4.80 -14.61
N LYS A 176 14.75 5.79 -15.01
CA LYS A 176 15.56 5.70 -16.23
C LYS A 176 16.52 4.51 -16.22
N ARG A 177 17.08 4.19 -15.06
CA ARG A 177 17.98 3.04 -14.91
C ARG A 177 17.23 1.71 -14.87
N LEU A 178 16.09 1.67 -14.20
CA LEU A 178 15.20 0.51 -14.26
C LEU A 178 14.70 0.23 -15.68
N ALA A 179 14.30 1.25 -16.42
CA ALA A 179 13.85 1.11 -17.82
C ALA A 179 14.99 0.67 -18.77
N GLY A 180 16.21 1.12 -18.51
CA GLY A 180 17.40 0.63 -19.27
C GLY A 180 17.74 -0.83 -18.98
N ALA A 181 17.26 -1.38 -17.85
CA ALA A 181 17.35 -2.81 -17.52
C ALA A 181 16.13 -3.62 -18.02
N SER A 182 15.05 -2.95 -18.40
CA SER A 182 13.83 -3.55 -18.95
C SER A 182 13.34 -2.65 -20.08
N GLU A 183 13.19 -3.14 -21.29
CA GLU A 183 12.75 -2.39 -22.50
C GLU A 183 11.32 -1.82 -22.42
N ARG A 184 10.78 -1.58 -21.23
CA ARG A 184 9.47 -0.97 -21.01
C ARG A 184 9.62 0.51 -20.67
N SER A 185 9.41 1.34 -21.67
CA SER A 185 9.23 2.79 -21.51
C SER A 185 8.01 3.06 -20.60
N LEU A 186 8.28 3.49 -19.37
CA LEU A 186 7.24 4.07 -18.54
C LEU A 186 6.96 5.48 -19.09
N THR A 187 5.71 5.72 -19.45
CA THR A 187 5.20 7.01 -19.95
C THR A 187 5.47 8.13 -18.94
N THR A 188 6.53 8.88 -19.18
CA THR A 188 6.91 10.08 -18.44
C THR A 188 6.09 11.24 -19.02
N GLY A 189 4.89 11.49 -18.51
CA GLY A 189 4.03 12.53 -19.07
C GLY A 189 2.91 13.04 -18.19
N ALA A 190 2.79 12.56 -16.95
CA ALA A 190 1.85 13.16 -16.02
C ALA A 190 2.53 14.31 -15.27
N ASP A 191 1.91 15.49 -15.28
CA ASP A 191 2.30 16.57 -14.37
C ASP A 191 2.20 16.03 -12.94
N LEU A 192 3.35 15.97 -12.26
CA LEU A 192 3.41 15.52 -10.88
C LEU A 192 2.85 16.67 -10.00
N PRO A 193 2.11 16.34 -8.94
CA PRO A 193 1.58 17.35 -8.04
C PRO A 193 2.70 18.20 -7.42
N ASP A 194 2.40 19.46 -7.12
CA ASP A 194 3.34 20.35 -6.46
C ASP A 194 3.37 20.16 -4.92
N ASP A 195 2.35 19.48 -4.35
CA ASP A 195 2.27 19.21 -2.91
C ASP A 195 3.33 18.17 -2.49
N PRO A 196 4.28 18.55 -1.60
CA PRO A 196 5.36 17.68 -1.16
C PRO A 196 4.87 16.37 -0.50
N SER A 197 3.73 16.39 0.21
CA SER A 197 3.18 15.21 0.86
C SER A 197 2.66 14.22 -0.17
N VAL A 198 1.94 14.72 -1.18
CA VAL A 198 1.43 13.90 -2.29
C VAL A 198 2.58 13.30 -3.10
N VAL A 199 3.61 14.12 -3.40
CA VAL A 199 4.84 13.65 -4.07
C VAL A 199 5.46 12.50 -3.31
N SER A 200 5.62 12.64 -1.98
CA SER A 200 6.24 11.60 -1.15
C SER A 200 5.46 10.29 -1.22
N TYR A 201 4.15 10.31 -1.09
CA TYR A 201 3.33 9.10 -1.17
C TYR A 201 3.37 8.43 -2.54
N LEU A 202 3.33 9.22 -3.61
CA LEU A 202 3.43 8.70 -4.98
C LEU A 202 4.78 8.03 -5.23
N VAL A 203 5.88 8.64 -4.79
CA VAL A 203 7.22 8.08 -4.96
C VAL A 203 7.42 6.82 -4.12
N ALA A 204 7.00 6.83 -2.84
CA ALA A 204 7.04 5.66 -1.97
C ALA A 204 6.28 4.46 -2.57
N ALA A 205 5.10 4.72 -3.13
CA ALA A 205 4.29 3.69 -3.75
C ALA A 205 4.91 3.12 -5.04
N ALA A 206 5.42 4.02 -5.92
CA ALA A 206 5.94 3.67 -7.23
C ALA A 206 7.36 3.06 -7.20
N ALA A 207 8.14 3.31 -6.14
CA ALA A 207 9.45 2.70 -5.98
C ALA A 207 9.33 1.20 -5.70
N VAL A 208 10.22 0.40 -6.30
CA VAL A 208 10.31 -1.04 -6.09
C VAL A 208 11.06 -1.28 -4.78
N LEU A 209 10.33 -1.28 -3.68
CA LEU A 209 10.83 -1.46 -2.31
C LEU A 209 10.07 -2.61 -1.63
N ASP A 210 10.71 -3.25 -0.67
CA ASP A 210 10.05 -4.27 0.17
C ASP A 210 9.00 -3.66 1.10
N VAL A 211 8.09 -4.51 1.59
CA VAL A 211 7.00 -4.10 2.48
C VAL A 211 7.51 -3.41 3.75
N PRO A 212 8.54 -3.93 4.47
CA PRO A 212 9.09 -3.25 5.64
C PRO A 212 9.61 -1.85 5.36
N THR A 213 10.26 -1.64 4.22
CA THR A 213 10.77 -0.32 3.82
C THR A 213 9.62 0.64 3.48
N LYS A 214 8.63 0.19 2.70
CA LYS A 214 7.41 0.99 2.43
C LYS A 214 6.66 1.33 3.71
N GLN A 215 6.56 0.37 4.63
CA GLN A 215 5.91 0.58 5.91
C GLN A 215 6.63 1.63 6.77
N ARG A 216 7.96 1.64 6.76
CA ARG A 216 8.74 2.67 7.46
C ARG A 216 8.46 4.06 6.87
N LEU A 217 8.36 4.19 5.55
CA LEU A 217 7.97 5.45 4.90
C LEU A 217 6.55 5.88 5.27
N LEU A 218 5.58 4.96 5.34
CA LEU A 218 4.22 5.28 5.79
C LEU A 218 4.20 5.75 7.25
N GLN A 219 5.10 5.23 8.10
CA GLN A 219 5.20 5.55 9.52
C GLN A 219 5.99 6.84 9.80
N ALA A 220 6.62 7.43 8.80
CA ALA A 220 7.40 8.66 8.99
C ALA A 220 6.57 9.73 9.72
N PRO A 221 7.13 10.43 10.71
CA PRO A 221 6.38 11.37 11.55
C PRO A 221 5.84 12.56 10.75
N ASP A 222 6.56 12.96 9.71
CA ASP A 222 6.26 14.13 8.89
C ASP A 222 6.72 13.93 7.43
N THR A 223 6.26 14.83 6.55
CA THR A 223 6.58 14.80 5.12
C THR A 223 8.07 15.01 4.85
N ALA A 224 8.72 15.93 5.55
CA ALA A 224 10.14 16.23 5.32
C ALA A 224 11.02 15.02 5.68
N THR A 225 10.74 14.36 6.80
CA THR A 225 11.43 13.12 7.21
C THR A 225 11.23 12.01 6.18
N ARG A 226 10.00 11.83 5.68
CA ARG A 226 9.71 10.84 4.63
C ARG A 226 10.50 11.11 3.37
N LEU A 227 10.49 12.36 2.88
CA LEU A 227 11.23 12.76 1.68
C LEU A 227 12.75 12.58 1.83
N ARG A 228 13.33 12.87 3.01
CA ARG A 228 14.75 12.62 3.27
C ARG A 228 15.10 11.13 3.18
N GLU A 229 14.26 10.27 3.78
CA GLU A 229 14.44 8.82 3.69
C GLU A 229 14.31 8.32 2.25
N GLU A 230 13.31 8.77 1.50
CA GLU A 230 13.14 8.43 0.10
C GLU A 230 14.33 8.82 -0.76
N LEU A 231 14.83 10.04 -0.57
CA LEU A 231 16.01 10.51 -1.29
C LEU A 231 17.24 9.62 -1.03
N ALA A 232 17.45 9.21 0.23
CA ALA A 232 18.52 8.32 0.60
C ALA A 232 18.34 6.92 -0.03
N LEU A 233 17.12 6.37 0.02
CA LEU A 233 16.78 5.09 -0.58
C LEU A 233 16.97 5.10 -2.10
N LEU A 234 16.42 6.09 -2.81
CA LEU A 234 16.53 6.20 -4.26
C LEU A 234 17.99 6.31 -4.73
N ARG A 235 18.82 7.06 -3.99
CA ARG A 235 20.25 7.13 -4.27
C ARG A 235 20.95 5.79 -4.10
N LYS A 236 20.64 5.06 -3.01
CA LYS A 236 21.17 3.74 -2.74
C LYS A 236 20.76 2.74 -3.82
N GLU A 237 19.46 2.64 -4.13
CA GLU A 237 18.94 1.73 -5.15
C GLU A 237 19.53 2.06 -6.55
N THR A 238 19.62 3.34 -6.89
CA THR A 238 20.23 3.78 -8.15
C THR A 238 21.72 3.37 -8.24
N ALA A 239 22.45 3.41 -7.11
CA ALA A 239 23.83 2.97 -7.07
C ALA A 239 23.95 1.44 -7.21
N VAL A 240 23.06 0.68 -6.54
CA VAL A 240 23.02 -0.79 -6.66
C VAL A 240 22.76 -1.22 -8.10
N ILE A 241 21.73 -0.65 -8.76
CA ILE A 241 21.40 -0.95 -10.17
C ILE A 241 22.60 -0.64 -11.09
N ARG A 242 23.37 0.39 -10.79
CA ARG A 242 24.57 0.74 -11.56
C ARG A 242 25.67 -0.33 -11.49
N HIS A 243 25.80 -1.02 -10.37
CA HIS A 243 26.86 -2.00 -10.11
C HIS A 243 26.45 -3.44 -10.41
N LEU A 244 25.14 -3.69 -10.59
CA LEU A 244 24.61 -4.99 -10.97
C LEU A 244 24.03 -4.84 -12.42
N PRO A 245 24.83 -5.06 -13.46
CA PRO A 245 24.25 -5.16 -14.80
C PRO A 245 23.32 -6.37 -14.80
N SER A 246 22.01 -6.12 -14.83
CA SER A 246 21.01 -7.16 -15.01
C SER A 246 21.29 -7.80 -16.37
N LEU A 247 21.58 -9.10 -16.37
CA LEU A 247 21.59 -9.89 -17.59
C LEU A 247 20.20 -9.75 -18.23
N PRO A 248 20.12 -9.38 -19.52
CA PRO A 248 18.83 -9.30 -20.20
C PRO A 248 18.13 -10.66 -20.07
N ALA A 249 16.86 -10.67 -19.71
CA ALA A 249 16.06 -11.89 -19.61
C ALA A 249 16.00 -12.70 -20.92
N ALA A 250 16.42 -12.11 -22.02
CA ALA A 250 16.59 -12.76 -23.33
C ALA A 250 17.64 -13.88 -23.32
N ASP A 251 18.61 -13.86 -22.40
CA ASP A 251 19.65 -14.90 -22.33
C ASP A 251 19.21 -16.12 -21.53
N LEU A 252 18.12 -16.02 -20.73
CA LEU A 252 17.54 -17.15 -20.00
C LEU A 252 16.58 -18.01 -20.84
N THR A 253 16.20 -17.54 -22.03
CA THR A 253 15.27 -18.26 -22.93
C THR A 253 15.97 -18.93 -24.12
N ARG A 254 17.31 -18.88 -24.20
CA ARG A 254 18.11 -19.47 -25.25
C ARG A 254 18.84 -20.75 -24.87
N ASP A 255 18.24 -21.61 -24.11
CA ASP A 255 18.68 -23.00 -24.09
C ASP A 255 17.98 -23.74 -25.25
N PRO A 256 18.74 -24.24 -26.23
CA PRO A 256 18.16 -25.09 -27.27
C PRO A 256 17.77 -26.42 -26.60
N THR A 257 16.47 -26.67 -26.47
CA THR A 257 15.96 -28.00 -26.22
C THR A 257 16.40 -28.93 -27.36
N HIS A 258 17.40 -29.74 -27.10
CA HIS A 258 17.68 -30.87 -27.97
C HIS A 258 16.63 -31.95 -27.72
N PRO A 259 15.81 -32.34 -28.70
CA PRO A 259 14.98 -33.51 -28.57
C PRO A 259 15.86 -34.74 -28.83
N ASN A 260 15.91 -35.65 -27.86
CA ASN A 260 16.21 -37.06 -28.08
C ASN A 260 14.93 -37.84 -27.94
#